data_a9509b99260664205a79668e488cc86d
#
_entry.id   a9509b99260664205a79668e488cc86d
#
_cell.length_a   1.000
_cell.length_b   1.000
_cell.length_c   1.000
_cell.angle_alpha   90.00
_cell.angle_beta   90.00
_cell.angle_gamma   90.00
#
_symmetry.space_group_name_H-M   'P 1'
#
loop_
_entity.id
_entity.type
_entity.pdbx_description
1 polymer ?
#
loop_
_entity_poly.entity_id
_entity_poly.type
_entity_poly.pdbx_seq_one_letter_code
_entity_poly.pdbx_strand_id
1 'polypeptide(L)'
;MENFQRYFLMFSILIFSYFLLIRWDPPNENSSENSISIDSERPLINDPIDFEETAPFNENLSNIKAIDNVCAANNIKTLESPYWSLDIDLKKGEIVKTTLKNYPVEIDSKGKKILFNKCGPEKYSHTSGFEFLNKELNPDKNFFSVKETYTSDNKIFVVLEKTEKNLLFKKIISYKNDDYFVSVTDSVLNVSASEVTLAPFSKIDRSSVDLNADENSIFNPASFAYLGPAFQTSSDNYNKISFSDLSEDNFRELSTKGWASMLEHYFISAIVPEEGTNFIFQARKSTKSDVFSIGLVGETNSIAPNREASFNQKVYFGPKIKKELQKAHPELDLAVDYGWLWWIGQPMYSAMSFFHNLTGNWGWSIVLVTILIKVLLWPLSMVSYRNM
;
A
#
# COMPACT_ATOMS: atom_id res chain seq x y z
N MET A 1 -36.06 -24.35 -34.54
CA MET A 1 -35.57 -23.70 -33.29
C MET A 1 -34.45 -24.47 -32.60
N GLU A 2 -34.46 -25.82 -32.65
CA GLU A 2 -33.40 -26.65 -32.02
C GLU A 2 -31.98 -26.40 -32.55
N ASN A 3 -31.82 -26.15 -33.83
CA ASN A 3 -30.50 -25.92 -34.43
C ASN A 3 -29.88 -24.57 -33.99
N PHE A 4 -30.70 -23.55 -33.82
CA PHE A 4 -30.21 -22.23 -33.33
C PHE A 4 -29.68 -22.33 -31.90
N GLN A 5 -30.34 -23.10 -31.05
CA GLN A 5 -29.93 -23.31 -29.65
C GLN A 5 -28.63 -24.11 -29.55
N ARG A 6 -28.43 -25.13 -30.40
CA ARG A 6 -27.18 -25.89 -30.47
C ARG A 6 -26.02 -25.01 -30.95
N TYR A 7 -26.25 -24.20 -31.97
CA TYR A 7 -25.21 -23.28 -32.46
C TYR A 7 -24.89 -22.16 -31.44
N PHE A 8 -25.89 -21.64 -30.73
CA PHE A 8 -25.68 -20.66 -29.66
C PHE A 8 -24.89 -21.24 -28.48
N LEU A 9 -25.21 -22.49 -28.09
CA LEU A 9 -24.48 -23.16 -27.00
C LEU A 9 -23.04 -23.50 -27.40
N MET A 10 -22.84 -24.00 -28.65
CA MET A 10 -21.48 -24.19 -29.19
C MET A 10 -20.70 -22.90 -29.28
N PHE A 11 -21.33 -21.80 -29.70
CA PHE A 11 -20.70 -20.50 -29.78
C PHE A 11 -20.35 -19.96 -28.40
N SER A 12 -21.21 -20.13 -27.40
CA SER A 12 -20.93 -19.75 -26.01
C SER A 12 -19.78 -20.57 -25.42
N ILE A 13 -19.71 -21.86 -25.67
CA ILE A 13 -18.60 -22.72 -25.25
C ILE A 13 -17.30 -22.30 -25.96
N LEU A 14 -17.35 -21.98 -27.24
CA LEU A 14 -16.20 -21.52 -28.01
C LEU A 14 -15.67 -20.16 -27.49
N ILE A 15 -16.55 -19.22 -27.18
CA ILE A 15 -16.19 -17.95 -26.57
C ILE A 15 -15.57 -18.19 -25.20
N PHE A 16 -16.18 -19.05 -24.39
CA PHE A 16 -15.66 -19.34 -23.05
C PHE A 16 -14.30 -20.04 -23.11
N SER A 17 -14.16 -21.01 -24.04
CA SER A 17 -12.89 -21.69 -24.30
C SER A 17 -11.82 -20.73 -24.85
N TYR A 18 -12.20 -19.80 -25.73
CA TYR A 18 -11.31 -18.76 -26.25
C TYR A 18 -10.83 -17.81 -25.14
N PHE A 19 -11.71 -17.38 -24.23
CA PHE A 19 -11.31 -16.57 -23.06
C PHE A 19 -10.44 -17.34 -22.08
N LEU A 20 -10.68 -18.65 -21.90
CA LEU A 20 -9.81 -19.50 -21.10
C LEU A 20 -8.43 -19.68 -21.74
N LEU A 21 -8.35 -19.80 -23.08
CA LEU A 21 -7.08 -19.93 -23.79
C LEU A 21 -6.27 -18.64 -23.82
N ILE A 22 -6.92 -17.47 -23.98
CA ILE A 22 -6.22 -16.17 -23.95
C ILE A 22 -5.66 -15.87 -22.56
N ARG A 23 -6.28 -16.41 -21.51
CA ARG A 23 -5.88 -16.15 -20.13
C ARG A 23 -5.21 -17.32 -19.44
N TRP A 24 -4.97 -18.39 -20.17
CA TRP A 24 -4.11 -19.47 -19.72
C TRP A 24 -2.66 -19.04 -19.97
N ASP A 25 -2.08 -18.28 -19.06
CA ASP A 25 -0.65 -18.24 -18.90
C ASP A 25 -0.26 -19.54 -18.17
N PRO A 26 0.40 -20.50 -18.82
CA PRO A 26 1.01 -21.59 -18.09
C PRO A 26 2.05 -20.99 -17.14
N PRO A 27 2.24 -21.56 -15.95
CA PRO A 27 3.31 -21.11 -15.07
C PRO A 27 4.60 -21.13 -15.89
N ASN A 28 5.22 -19.98 -16.03
CA ASN A 28 6.43 -19.80 -16.84
C ASN A 28 7.57 -20.56 -16.15
N GLU A 29 7.83 -21.79 -16.54
CA GLU A 29 9.02 -22.57 -16.16
C GLU A 29 10.32 -22.07 -16.82
N ASN A 30 10.29 -20.90 -17.46
CA ASN A 30 11.45 -20.32 -18.13
C ASN A 30 11.68 -18.87 -17.69
N SER A 31 11.99 -18.65 -16.42
CA SER A 31 12.76 -17.50 -15.98
C SER A 31 14.24 -17.87 -15.84
N SER A 32 14.82 -18.41 -16.89
CA SER A 32 16.27 -18.53 -17.04
C SER A 32 16.67 -17.76 -18.28
N GLU A 33 17.50 -16.73 -18.05
CA GLU A 33 18.40 -16.13 -19.02
C GLU A 33 17.76 -15.35 -20.20
N ASN A 34 17.35 -14.10 -19.94
CA ASN A 34 17.60 -13.05 -20.91
C ASN A 34 18.48 -11.97 -20.26
N SER A 35 19.77 -12.27 -20.24
CA SER A 35 20.82 -11.26 -20.16
C SER A 35 20.67 -10.41 -21.44
N ILE A 36 20.02 -9.26 -21.32
CA ILE A 36 20.08 -8.22 -22.34
C ILE A 36 21.51 -7.69 -22.30
N SER A 37 22.31 -8.10 -23.26
CA SER A 37 23.58 -7.46 -23.60
C SER A 37 23.27 -6.02 -24.02
N ILE A 38 23.37 -5.09 -23.09
CA ILE A 38 23.33 -3.66 -23.37
C ILE A 38 24.68 -3.32 -23.97
N ASP A 39 24.64 -3.06 -25.27
CA ASP A 39 25.78 -2.56 -26.07
C ASP A 39 26.26 -1.23 -25.46
N SER A 40 27.57 -1.19 -25.28
CA SER A 40 28.31 -0.15 -24.61
C SER A 40 28.37 1.11 -25.46
N GLU A 41 27.67 2.15 -25.06
CA GLU A 41 28.03 3.56 -25.21
C GLU A 41 27.01 4.52 -24.59
N ARG A 42 26.78 4.39 -23.28
CA ARG A 42 26.26 5.48 -22.47
C ARG A 42 27.19 5.70 -21.28
N PRO A 43 27.44 6.96 -20.89
CA PRO A 43 28.29 7.21 -19.72
C PRO A 43 27.68 6.47 -18.53
N LEU A 44 28.49 5.63 -17.93
CA LEU A 44 28.20 4.86 -16.73
C LEU A 44 27.66 5.83 -15.65
N ILE A 45 26.35 5.84 -15.46
CA ILE A 45 25.79 6.22 -14.17
C ILE A 45 26.41 5.22 -13.21
N ASN A 46 27.20 5.73 -12.28
CA ASN A 46 27.91 4.98 -11.25
C ASN A 46 27.14 3.74 -10.82
N ASP A 47 27.85 2.62 -10.74
CA ASP A 47 27.31 1.33 -10.31
C ASP A 47 26.26 1.53 -9.21
N PRO A 48 25.12 0.84 -9.30
CA PRO A 48 24.14 0.92 -8.24
C PRO A 48 24.86 0.54 -6.96
N ILE A 49 25.00 1.54 -6.07
CA ILE A 49 25.56 1.35 -4.74
C ILE A 49 24.91 0.09 -4.19
N ASP A 50 25.72 -0.83 -3.74
CA ASP A 50 25.27 -2.10 -3.19
C ASP A 50 24.42 -1.82 -1.95
N PHE A 51 23.08 -1.75 -2.16
CA PHE A 51 22.12 -1.41 -1.13
C PHE A 51 21.94 -2.52 -0.08
N GLU A 52 22.71 -3.62 -0.17
CA GLU A 52 22.60 -4.73 0.77
C GLU A 52 23.07 -4.37 2.19
N GLU A 53 23.97 -3.41 2.36
CA GLU A 53 24.52 -3.06 3.68
C GLU A 53 24.07 -1.71 4.26
N THR A 54 23.59 -0.76 3.45
CA THR A 54 23.37 0.64 3.89
C THR A 54 21.97 1.19 3.65
N ALA A 55 21.05 0.39 3.10
CA ALA A 55 19.71 0.87 2.78
C ALA A 55 18.82 1.05 4.02
N PRO A 56 17.86 1.99 4.00
CA PRO A 56 16.91 2.23 5.09
C PRO A 56 16.07 0.99 5.48
N PHE A 57 16.18 -0.06 4.70
CA PHE A 57 15.62 -1.37 4.97
C PHE A 57 16.59 -2.27 5.73
N ASN A 58 17.85 -1.88 5.97
CA ASN A 58 18.77 -2.63 6.82
C ASN A 58 18.47 -2.33 8.29
N GLU A 59 17.99 -3.32 8.99
CA GLU A 59 17.70 -3.23 10.40
C GLU A 59 18.94 -3.49 11.25
N ASN A 60 19.52 -2.45 11.83
CA ASN A 60 20.21 -2.59 13.10
C ASN A 60 19.18 -2.72 14.23
N LEU A 61 18.42 -3.82 14.25
CA LEU A 61 17.55 -4.22 15.37
C LEU A 61 18.41 -4.79 16.51
N SER A 62 19.38 -4.02 16.97
CA SER A 62 20.19 -4.42 18.11
C SER A 62 19.52 -4.20 19.46
N ASN A 63 18.21 -3.89 19.54
CA ASN A 63 17.53 -3.73 20.83
C ASN A 63 16.06 -4.10 20.78
N ILE A 64 15.75 -5.39 20.86
CA ILE A 64 14.39 -5.89 21.16
C ILE A 64 13.89 -5.38 22.52
N LYS A 65 14.77 -4.98 23.44
CA LYS A 65 14.40 -4.33 24.71
C LYS A 65 13.94 -2.88 24.58
N ALA A 66 14.06 -2.22 23.42
CA ALA A 66 13.65 -0.84 23.21
C ALA A 66 12.18 -0.68 22.71
N ILE A 67 11.46 -1.78 22.43
CA ILE A 67 10.09 -1.72 21.91
C ILE A 67 9.13 -1.17 22.97
N ASP A 68 9.36 -1.47 24.25
CA ASP A 68 8.53 -0.98 25.36
C ASP A 68 8.59 0.55 25.56
N ASN A 69 9.67 1.20 25.12
CA ASN A 69 9.85 2.65 25.27
C ASN A 69 9.23 3.48 24.14
N VAL A 70 8.97 2.90 22.97
CA VAL A 70 8.35 3.62 21.84
C VAL A 70 6.86 3.86 22.07
N CYS A 71 6.24 3.02 22.88
CA CYS A 71 4.83 3.10 23.23
C CYS A 71 4.53 4.01 24.43
N ALA A 72 5.60 4.55 25.06
CA ALA A 72 5.42 5.53 26.13
C ALA A 72 4.92 6.86 25.57
N ALA A 73 3.82 7.36 26.10
CA ALA A 73 3.06 8.52 25.61
C ALA A 73 3.84 9.86 25.52
N ASN A 74 5.10 9.91 25.98
CA ASN A 74 5.82 11.16 26.17
C ASN A 74 6.35 11.81 24.87
N ASN A 75 6.38 11.11 23.73
CA ASN A 75 6.93 11.61 22.48
C ASN A 75 5.98 11.37 21.28
N ILE A 76 4.69 11.36 21.52
CA ILE A 76 3.68 11.14 20.49
C ILE A 76 2.98 12.46 20.17
N LYS A 77 2.87 12.77 18.88
CA LYS A 77 1.99 13.81 18.35
C LYS A 77 0.78 13.17 17.71
N THR A 78 -0.41 13.39 18.26
CA THR A 78 -1.66 12.93 17.64
C THR A 78 -2.22 13.99 16.71
N LEU A 79 -2.60 13.56 15.50
CA LEU A 79 -3.38 14.31 14.53
C LEU A 79 -4.80 13.77 14.50
N GLU A 80 -5.76 14.66 14.39
CA GLU A 80 -7.19 14.30 14.46
C GLU A 80 -7.93 14.74 13.21
N SER A 81 -8.78 13.84 12.70
CA SER A 81 -9.77 14.07 11.67
C SER A 81 -11.12 13.50 12.13
N PRO A 82 -12.26 13.89 11.55
CA PRO A 82 -13.53 13.22 11.79
C PRO A 82 -13.51 11.72 11.47
N TYR A 83 -12.65 11.28 10.55
CA TYR A 83 -12.59 9.90 10.06
C TYR A 83 -11.54 9.04 10.77
N TRP A 84 -10.48 9.65 11.29
CA TRP A 84 -9.35 8.94 11.88
C TRP A 84 -8.62 9.76 12.95
N SER A 85 -7.83 9.06 13.75
CA SER A 85 -6.74 9.66 14.54
C SER A 85 -5.42 8.99 14.16
N LEU A 86 -4.35 9.78 14.09
CA LEU A 86 -3.02 9.37 13.65
C LEU A 86 -2.00 9.77 14.70
N ASP A 87 -1.28 8.79 15.23
CA ASP A 87 -0.22 8.99 16.20
C ASP A 87 1.15 8.92 15.52
N ILE A 88 1.95 9.96 15.71
CA ILE A 88 3.29 10.10 15.16
C ILE A 88 4.29 10.08 16.30
N ASP A 89 5.24 9.14 16.25
CA ASP A 89 6.40 9.14 17.14
C ASP A 89 7.39 10.23 16.71
N LEU A 90 7.58 11.22 17.57
CA LEU A 90 8.47 12.35 17.32
C LEU A 90 9.97 11.96 17.34
N LYS A 91 10.32 10.77 17.81
CA LYS A 91 11.69 10.26 17.77
C LYS A 91 12.17 10.08 16.33
N LYS A 92 11.35 9.45 15.49
CA LYS A 92 11.67 9.14 14.09
C LYS A 92 10.79 9.86 13.08
N GLY A 93 9.72 10.54 13.51
CA GLY A 93 8.68 11.07 12.62
C GLY A 93 7.87 9.95 11.95
N GLU A 94 7.71 8.84 12.65
CA GLU A 94 7.08 7.59 12.17
C GLU A 94 5.61 7.56 12.54
N ILE A 95 4.75 7.11 11.63
CA ILE A 95 3.35 6.82 11.94
C ILE A 95 3.28 5.48 12.66
N VAL A 96 2.93 5.52 13.93
CA VAL A 96 2.95 4.33 14.82
C VAL A 96 1.57 3.77 15.12
N LYS A 97 0.52 4.59 14.96
CA LYS A 97 -0.85 4.15 15.17
C LYS A 97 -1.83 4.96 14.33
N THR A 98 -2.79 4.27 13.74
CA THR A 98 -3.92 4.91 13.06
C THR A 98 -5.21 4.23 13.48
N THR A 99 -6.16 5.00 13.99
CA THR A 99 -7.48 4.50 14.39
C THR A 99 -8.54 5.06 13.46
N LEU A 100 -9.31 4.18 12.82
CA LEU A 100 -10.40 4.54 11.92
C LEU A 100 -11.69 4.69 12.70
N LYS A 101 -12.17 5.92 12.89
CA LYS A 101 -13.29 6.25 13.80
C LYS A 101 -14.64 5.69 13.33
N ASN A 102 -14.82 5.53 12.02
CA ASN A 102 -16.08 5.09 11.42
C ASN A 102 -16.18 3.57 11.24
N TYR A 103 -15.13 2.82 11.61
CA TYR A 103 -15.08 1.38 11.43
C TYR A 103 -14.95 0.69 12.79
N PRO A 104 -16.01 0.06 13.30
CA PRO A 104 -15.92 -0.77 14.51
C PRO A 104 -15.14 -2.07 14.22
N VAL A 105 -14.51 -2.64 15.24
CA VAL A 105 -13.83 -3.95 15.12
C VAL A 105 -14.87 -5.06 14.93
N GLU A 106 -15.98 -5.00 15.67
CA GLU A 106 -17.10 -5.95 15.59
C GLU A 106 -18.41 -5.17 15.60
N ILE A 107 -19.47 -5.78 15.08
CA ILE A 107 -20.82 -5.22 15.12
C ILE A 107 -21.17 -4.99 16.59
N ASP A 108 -21.65 -3.79 16.91
CA ASP A 108 -22.01 -3.34 18.27
C ASP A 108 -20.87 -3.17 19.28
N SER A 109 -19.60 -3.34 18.85
CA SER A 109 -18.46 -3.06 19.72
C SER A 109 -18.14 -1.56 19.77
N LYS A 110 -17.65 -1.10 20.94
CA LYS A 110 -17.10 0.26 21.09
C LYS A 110 -15.69 0.37 20.51
N GLY A 111 -15.04 -0.76 20.23
CA GLY A 111 -13.70 -0.83 19.65
C GLY A 111 -13.68 -0.28 18.23
N LYS A 112 -12.66 0.51 17.90
CA LYS A 112 -12.45 1.04 16.55
C LYS A 112 -11.31 0.30 15.85
N LYS A 113 -11.42 0.12 14.53
CA LYS A 113 -10.35 -0.51 13.73
C LYS A 113 -9.08 0.31 13.87
N ILE A 114 -8.03 -0.36 14.30
CA ILE A 114 -6.67 0.16 14.30
C ILE A 114 -5.98 -0.45 13.06
N LEU A 115 -5.40 0.39 12.22
CA LEU A 115 -4.71 -0.05 11.00
C LEU A 115 -3.21 -0.10 11.26
N PHE A 116 -2.53 1.04 11.44
CA PHE A 116 -1.17 1.02 11.96
C PHE A 116 -1.20 0.76 13.46
N ASN A 117 -0.34 -0.11 13.95
CA ASN A 117 -0.19 -0.44 15.37
C ASN A 117 1.20 -1.01 15.64
N LYS A 118 2.19 -0.15 15.74
CA LYS A 118 3.58 -0.54 15.99
C LYS A 118 3.76 -1.28 17.31
N CYS A 119 2.98 -0.91 18.31
CA CYS A 119 3.02 -1.47 19.67
C CYS A 119 2.14 -2.70 19.82
N GLY A 120 1.36 -3.02 18.82
CA GLY A 120 0.59 -4.25 18.75
C GLY A 120 1.42 -5.44 18.27
N PRO A 121 0.81 -6.63 18.26
CA PRO A 121 1.47 -7.84 17.79
C PRO A 121 1.86 -7.78 16.32
N GLU A 122 1.12 -7.05 15.49
CA GLU A 122 1.38 -6.89 14.05
C GLU A 122 2.58 -6.00 13.75
N LYS A 123 3.08 -5.21 14.71
CA LYS A 123 4.21 -4.27 14.53
C LYS A 123 4.09 -3.40 13.28
N TYR A 124 2.89 -2.94 13.02
CA TYR A 124 2.52 -2.25 11.78
C TYR A 124 2.78 -0.75 11.88
N SER A 125 3.67 -0.21 11.04
CA SER A 125 4.04 1.21 11.06
C SER A 125 4.48 1.71 9.69
N HIS A 126 4.51 3.05 9.53
CA HIS A 126 5.03 3.71 8.34
C HIS A 126 6.15 4.68 8.73
N THR A 127 7.28 4.61 8.02
CA THR A 127 8.44 5.49 8.21
C THR A 127 8.87 6.09 6.89
N SER A 128 9.15 7.39 6.86
CA SER A 128 9.76 8.05 5.71
C SER A 128 10.83 9.05 6.12
N GLY A 129 11.68 9.42 5.19
CA GLY A 129 12.77 10.40 5.43
C GLY A 129 13.91 10.22 4.46
N PHE A 130 15.12 10.47 4.95
CA PHE A 130 16.36 10.35 4.19
C PHE A 130 17.35 9.43 4.89
N GLU A 131 17.98 8.55 4.12
CA GLU A 131 19.07 7.69 4.57
C GLU A 131 20.41 8.24 4.09
N PHE A 132 21.43 8.12 4.93
CA PHE A 132 22.79 8.60 4.65
C PHE A 132 23.69 7.46 4.25
N LEU A 133 24.30 7.55 3.07
CA LEU A 133 25.19 6.52 2.57
C LEU A 133 26.53 6.47 3.30
N ASN A 134 27.01 7.60 3.83
CA ASN A 134 28.35 7.74 4.37
C ASN A 134 28.44 8.19 5.83
N LYS A 135 27.34 8.26 6.58
CA LYS A 135 27.35 8.73 7.96
C LYS A 135 26.39 7.94 8.83
N GLU A 136 26.92 7.36 9.88
CA GLU A 136 26.13 6.89 11.01
C GLU A 136 25.51 8.11 11.71
N LEU A 137 24.29 8.47 11.36
CA LEU A 137 23.46 9.33 12.17
C LEU A 137 22.98 8.50 13.35
N ASN A 138 23.24 8.97 14.55
CA ASN A 138 22.68 8.36 15.74
C ASN A 138 21.26 8.90 15.93
N PRO A 139 20.19 8.18 15.53
CA PRO A 139 18.81 8.67 15.54
C PRO A 139 18.26 8.84 16.95
N ASP A 140 18.99 8.46 17.97
CA ASP A 140 18.51 8.38 19.34
C ASP A 140 18.72 9.66 20.17
N LYS A 141 19.42 10.65 19.64
CA LYS A 141 19.77 11.85 20.40
C LYS A 141 18.83 13.02 20.20
N ASN A 142 18.30 13.22 19.00
CA ASN A 142 17.47 14.39 18.68
C ASN A 142 16.08 13.97 18.20
N PHE A 143 15.05 14.56 18.79
CA PHE A 143 13.65 14.33 18.45
C PHE A 143 13.15 15.43 17.52
N PHE A 144 12.16 15.10 16.70
CA PHE A 144 11.36 16.12 16.05
C PHE A 144 10.59 16.93 17.09
N SER A 145 10.52 18.22 16.88
CA SER A 145 9.65 19.14 17.61
C SER A 145 8.57 19.68 16.68
N VAL A 146 7.38 19.87 17.21
CA VAL A 146 6.30 20.54 16.46
C VAL A 146 6.65 22.01 16.38
N LYS A 147 6.99 22.50 15.18
CA LYS A 147 7.33 23.90 14.94
C LYS A 147 6.09 24.76 14.86
N GLU A 148 5.15 24.34 14.03
CA GLU A 148 3.90 25.06 13.81
C GLU A 148 2.79 24.12 13.35
N THR A 149 1.56 24.58 13.55
CA THR A 149 0.36 23.95 12.99
C THR A 149 -0.52 25.08 12.47
N TYR A 150 -0.90 25.01 11.20
CA TYR A 150 -1.74 26.03 10.56
C TYR A 150 -2.73 25.39 9.58
N THR A 151 -3.74 26.17 9.20
CA THR A 151 -4.74 25.76 8.20
C THR A 151 -4.68 26.71 7.02
N SER A 152 -4.58 26.15 5.82
CA SER A 152 -4.65 26.87 4.54
C SER A 152 -5.41 26.04 3.51
N ASP A 153 -6.24 26.66 2.68
CA ASP A 153 -6.98 26.00 1.60
C ASP A 153 -7.73 24.73 2.03
N ASN A 154 -8.38 24.77 3.17
CA ASN A 154 -9.11 23.64 3.76
C ASN A 154 -8.23 22.41 4.08
N LYS A 155 -6.91 22.62 4.19
CA LYS A 155 -5.93 21.63 4.65
C LYS A 155 -5.32 22.07 5.97
N ILE A 156 -5.07 21.11 6.82
CA ILE A 156 -4.32 21.28 8.07
C ILE A 156 -2.89 20.87 7.80
N PHE A 157 -1.95 21.72 8.18
CA PHE A 157 -0.51 21.49 8.05
C PHE A 157 0.12 21.39 9.43
N VAL A 158 0.93 20.38 9.61
CA VAL A 158 1.74 20.17 10.82
C VAL A 158 3.20 20.07 10.40
N VAL A 159 4.01 20.99 10.90
CA VAL A 159 5.43 21.08 10.58
C VAL A 159 6.24 20.55 11.76
N LEU A 160 7.01 19.51 11.50
CA LEU A 160 7.95 18.91 12.43
C LEU A 160 9.37 19.25 11.99
N GLU A 161 10.22 19.65 12.93
CA GLU A 161 11.63 19.97 12.66
C GLU A 161 12.55 19.27 13.66
N LYS A 162 13.70 18.82 13.18
CA LYS A 162 14.83 18.40 14.02
C LYS A 162 16.15 18.80 13.37
N THR A 163 17.15 19.11 14.19
CA THR A 163 18.51 19.38 13.72
C THR A 163 19.44 18.29 14.23
N GLU A 164 20.20 17.69 13.34
CA GLU A 164 21.16 16.65 13.66
C GLU A 164 22.40 16.77 12.77
N LYS A 165 23.60 16.78 13.37
CA LYS A 165 24.89 16.86 12.65
C LYS A 165 24.96 17.95 11.57
N ASN A 166 24.47 19.13 11.86
CA ASN A 166 24.41 20.29 10.93
C ASN A 166 23.51 20.01 9.70
N LEU A 167 22.48 19.19 9.87
CA LEU A 167 21.42 18.98 8.91
C LEU A 167 20.10 19.36 9.58
N LEU A 168 19.31 20.17 8.91
CA LEU A 168 17.97 20.53 9.36
C LEU A 168 16.97 19.65 8.60
N PHE A 169 16.34 18.73 9.32
CA PHE A 169 15.25 17.89 8.80
C PHE A 169 13.94 18.57 9.08
N LYS A 170 13.10 18.63 8.07
CA LYS A 170 11.75 19.13 8.17
C LYS A 170 10.79 18.12 7.58
N LYS A 171 9.74 17.78 8.33
CA LYS A 171 8.64 16.94 7.86
C LYS A 171 7.34 17.73 7.93
N ILE A 172 6.71 17.96 6.80
CA ILE A 172 5.42 18.63 6.70
C ILE A 172 4.37 17.57 6.41
N ILE A 173 3.40 17.45 7.30
CA ILE A 173 2.27 16.56 7.16
C ILE A 173 1.03 17.42 6.91
N SER A 174 0.38 17.22 5.77
CA SER A 174 -0.85 17.94 5.44
C SER A 174 -1.99 17.01 5.12
N TYR A 175 -3.20 17.36 5.56
CA TYR A 175 -4.39 16.54 5.35
C TYR A 175 -5.67 17.38 5.28
N LYS A 176 -6.70 16.81 4.67
CA LYS A 176 -8.08 17.29 4.72
C LYS A 176 -8.90 16.43 5.68
N ASN A 177 -9.94 17.01 6.24
CA ASN A 177 -10.80 16.30 7.19
C ASN A 177 -11.62 15.15 6.59
N ASP A 178 -11.81 15.14 5.27
CA ASP A 178 -12.65 14.20 4.52
C ASP A 178 -11.85 13.17 3.70
N ASP A 179 -10.52 13.09 3.91
CA ASP A 179 -9.66 12.16 3.21
C ASP A 179 -9.10 11.07 4.15
N TYR A 180 -8.80 9.88 3.62
CA TYR A 180 -8.13 8.78 4.30
C TYR A 180 -6.63 8.73 3.99
N PHE A 181 -6.02 9.84 3.65
CA PHE A 181 -4.59 9.94 3.42
C PHE A 181 -4.03 11.26 3.95
N VAL A 182 -2.74 11.25 4.19
CA VAL A 182 -1.96 12.45 4.47
C VAL A 182 -0.93 12.65 3.36
N SER A 183 -0.65 13.90 3.00
CA SER A 183 0.51 14.23 2.19
C SER A 183 1.68 14.52 3.11
N VAL A 184 2.81 13.87 2.85
CA VAL A 184 4.04 14.00 3.63
C VAL A 184 5.13 14.55 2.72
N THR A 185 5.69 15.69 3.11
CA THR A 185 6.89 16.25 2.50
C THR A 185 8.02 16.13 3.51
N ASP A 186 8.98 15.28 3.20
CA ASP A 186 10.24 15.20 3.92
C ASP A 186 11.26 16.12 3.24
N SER A 187 11.94 16.99 3.98
CA SER A 187 13.04 17.78 3.44
C SER A 187 14.24 17.82 4.37
N VAL A 188 15.39 18.03 3.79
CA VAL A 188 16.66 18.16 4.50
C VAL A 188 17.47 19.31 3.93
N LEU A 189 17.80 20.27 4.77
CA LEU A 189 18.70 21.38 4.45
C LEU A 189 20.09 21.07 5.01
N ASN A 190 21.09 21.09 4.13
CA ASN A 190 22.48 20.90 4.52
C ASN A 190 23.08 22.23 5.02
N VAL A 191 23.14 22.41 6.33
CA VAL A 191 23.78 23.56 6.97
C VAL A 191 25.26 23.29 7.31
N SER A 192 25.81 22.15 6.88
CA SER A 192 27.24 21.83 7.06
C SER A 192 28.10 22.52 5.99
N ALA A 193 29.41 22.52 6.21
CA ALA A 193 30.38 23.05 5.25
C ALA A 193 30.77 22.05 4.15
N SER A 194 30.30 20.82 4.22
CA SER A 194 30.62 19.74 3.28
C SER A 194 29.38 19.20 2.58
N GLU A 195 29.55 18.67 1.39
CA GLU A 195 28.53 17.93 0.65
C GLU A 195 28.11 16.67 1.40
N VAL A 196 26.82 16.34 1.36
CA VAL A 196 26.24 15.19 2.02
C VAL A 196 25.44 14.38 1.01
N THR A 197 25.73 13.08 0.93
CA THR A 197 25.05 12.17 0.03
C THR A 197 23.98 11.39 0.78
N LEU A 198 22.75 11.39 0.24
CA LEU A 198 21.59 10.75 0.86
C LEU A 198 20.57 10.28 -0.20
N ALA A 199 19.71 9.37 0.20
CA ALA A 199 18.59 8.88 -0.59
C ALA A 199 17.27 9.04 0.16
N PRO A 200 16.20 9.55 -0.46
CA PRO A 200 14.88 9.54 0.14
C PRO A 200 14.30 8.13 0.20
N PHE A 201 13.56 7.84 1.24
CA PHE A 201 12.87 6.55 1.37
C PHE A 201 11.50 6.69 2.02
N SER A 202 10.66 5.73 1.74
CA SER A 202 9.40 5.52 2.44
C SER A 202 9.09 4.05 2.53
N LYS A 203 8.72 3.57 3.72
CA LYS A 203 8.44 2.16 3.95
C LYS A 203 7.31 1.92 4.94
N ILE A 204 6.65 0.80 4.76
CA ILE A 204 5.70 0.20 5.67
C ILE A 204 6.32 -1.07 6.22
N ASP A 205 6.39 -1.19 7.53
CA ASP A 205 6.84 -2.39 8.24
C ASP A 205 5.62 -3.09 8.84
N ARG A 206 5.53 -4.42 8.67
CA ARG A 206 4.45 -5.24 9.24
C ARG A 206 4.96 -6.65 9.55
N SER A 207 4.53 -7.23 10.68
CA SER A 207 4.74 -8.66 10.94
C SER A 207 3.74 -9.52 10.16
N SER A 208 4.13 -10.78 9.88
CA SER A 208 3.24 -11.75 9.22
C SER A 208 2.11 -12.26 10.12
N VAL A 209 2.11 -11.90 11.38
CA VAL A 209 1.10 -12.38 12.33
C VAL A 209 -0.27 -11.85 11.92
N ASP A 210 -1.14 -12.73 11.46
CA ASP A 210 -2.54 -12.46 11.24
C ASP A 210 -3.32 -12.85 12.50
N LEU A 211 -3.80 -11.84 13.23
CA LEU A 211 -4.58 -12.05 14.46
C LEU A 211 -5.99 -12.60 14.20
N ASN A 212 -6.42 -12.56 12.93
CA ASN A 212 -7.74 -13.07 12.52
C ASN A 212 -7.66 -14.47 11.88
N ALA A 213 -6.51 -15.06 11.92
CA ALA A 213 -6.24 -16.41 11.43
C ALA A 213 -6.77 -17.53 12.35
N ASP A 214 -8.00 -17.41 12.75
CA ASP A 214 -8.91 -18.52 13.13
C ASP A 214 -9.50 -19.16 11.82
N GLU A 215 -8.80 -19.70 11.28
CA GLU A 215 -7.83 -20.01 10.43
C GLU A 215 -7.90 -21.19 9.56
N ASN A 216 -8.60 -22.15 9.69
CA ASN A 216 -8.73 -23.29 8.79
C ASN A 216 -10.19 -23.60 8.48
N SER A 217 -11.08 -22.66 8.71
CA SER A 217 -12.46 -22.83 8.30
C SER A 217 -12.59 -22.48 6.83
N ILE A 218 -12.75 -23.49 5.97
CA ILE A 218 -13.15 -23.36 4.55
C ILE A 218 -14.42 -22.50 4.38
N PHE A 219 -15.14 -22.23 5.48
CA PHE A 219 -16.34 -21.39 5.51
C PHE A 219 -16.06 -19.95 5.95
N ASN A 220 -14.82 -19.60 6.29
CA ASN A 220 -14.48 -18.23 6.63
C ASN A 220 -14.12 -17.45 5.35
N PRO A 221 -14.95 -16.49 4.88
CA PRO A 221 -14.65 -15.71 3.68
C PRO A 221 -13.34 -14.90 3.78
N ALA A 222 -12.89 -14.60 5.00
CA ALA A 222 -11.64 -13.88 5.24
C ALA A 222 -10.41 -14.69 4.83
N SER A 223 -10.48 -16.03 4.88
CA SER A 223 -9.37 -16.91 4.47
C SER A 223 -9.07 -16.86 2.97
N PHE A 224 -10.00 -16.36 2.15
CA PHE A 224 -9.82 -16.20 0.69
C PHE A 224 -9.36 -14.79 0.31
N ALA A 225 -9.30 -13.85 1.26
CA ALA A 225 -8.84 -12.51 0.99
C ALA A 225 -7.32 -12.45 0.99
N TYR A 226 -6.76 -11.81 -0.02
CA TYR A 226 -5.33 -11.58 -0.06
C TYR A 226 -4.90 -10.62 1.05
N LEU A 227 -3.95 -11.07 1.86
CA LEU A 227 -3.23 -10.29 2.85
C LEU A 227 -1.76 -10.24 2.46
N GLY A 228 -1.22 -9.05 2.25
CA GLY A 228 0.20 -8.93 1.89
C GLY A 228 0.54 -7.73 1.04
N PRO A 229 1.79 -7.64 0.62
CA PRO A 229 2.32 -6.62 -0.26
C PRO A 229 1.68 -6.62 -1.65
N ALA A 230 1.43 -5.42 -2.16
CA ALA A 230 1.07 -5.23 -3.56
C ALA A 230 1.69 -3.93 -4.09
N PHE A 231 2.07 -3.97 -5.36
CA PHE A 231 2.73 -2.89 -6.07
C PHE A 231 2.04 -2.58 -7.38
N GLN A 232 2.18 -1.35 -7.80
CA GLN A 232 2.01 -0.92 -9.17
C GLN A 232 3.28 -0.20 -9.60
N THR A 233 3.77 -0.54 -10.77
CA THR A 233 5.00 0.03 -11.35
C THR A 233 4.77 0.41 -12.80
N SER A 234 5.79 0.90 -13.47
CA SER A 234 5.71 1.22 -14.90
C SER A 234 5.60 -0.03 -15.77
N SER A 235 6.14 -1.17 -15.32
CA SER A 235 6.14 -2.44 -16.07
C SER A 235 4.95 -3.32 -15.71
N ASP A 236 4.45 -3.22 -14.48
CA ASP A 236 3.33 -4.04 -14.02
C ASP A 236 2.24 -3.19 -13.37
N ASN A 237 1.04 -3.27 -13.92
CA ASN A 237 -0.08 -2.48 -13.42
C ASN A 237 -0.59 -2.93 -12.04
N TYR A 238 -0.38 -4.19 -11.65
CA TYR A 238 -0.79 -4.70 -10.36
C TYR A 238 -0.13 -6.03 -10.04
N ASN A 239 0.86 -6.01 -9.17
CA ASN A 239 1.60 -7.18 -8.72
C ASN A 239 1.37 -7.44 -7.24
N LYS A 240 1.00 -8.66 -6.88
CA LYS A 240 0.85 -9.15 -5.51
C LYS A 240 1.96 -10.13 -5.19
N ILE A 241 2.61 -9.94 -4.06
CA ILE A 241 3.73 -10.76 -3.64
C ILE A 241 3.40 -11.33 -2.26
N SER A 242 3.31 -12.66 -2.14
CA SER A 242 2.94 -13.27 -0.87
C SER A 242 4.07 -13.17 0.16
N PHE A 243 3.73 -13.26 1.44
CA PHE A 243 4.74 -13.32 2.50
C PHE A 243 5.63 -14.57 2.39
N SER A 244 5.11 -15.67 1.83
CA SER A 244 5.91 -16.86 1.52
C SER A 244 6.97 -16.57 0.47
N ASP A 245 6.60 -15.94 -0.64
CA ASP A 245 7.54 -15.60 -1.72
C ASP A 245 8.63 -14.66 -1.21
N LEU A 246 8.27 -13.64 -0.40
CA LEU A 246 9.24 -12.73 0.22
C LEU A 246 10.13 -13.40 1.27
N SER A 247 9.78 -14.59 1.74
CA SER A 247 10.65 -15.37 2.63
C SER A 247 11.71 -16.13 1.86
N GLU A 248 11.51 -16.34 0.56
CA GLU A 248 12.44 -17.03 -0.35
C GLU A 248 13.30 -16.03 -1.13
N ASP A 249 12.70 -14.93 -1.63
CA ASP A 249 13.39 -13.92 -2.43
C ASP A 249 12.86 -12.51 -2.15
N ASN A 250 13.71 -11.50 -2.37
CA ASN A 250 13.37 -10.11 -2.21
C ASN A 250 12.83 -9.56 -3.53
N PHE A 251 11.74 -8.77 -3.44
CA PHE A 251 11.24 -8.03 -4.59
C PHE A 251 11.98 -6.70 -4.73
N ARG A 252 12.38 -6.35 -5.96
CA ARG A 252 13.02 -5.08 -6.30
C ARG A 252 12.73 -4.70 -7.75
N GLU A 253 12.22 -3.49 -7.96
CA GLU A 253 11.89 -2.99 -9.30
C GLU A 253 12.06 -1.47 -9.40
N LEU A 254 12.72 -1.00 -10.48
CA LEU A 254 12.89 0.41 -10.78
C LEU A 254 11.66 0.94 -11.53
N SER A 255 11.07 2.04 -11.05
CA SER A 255 9.92 2.67 -11.70
C SER A 255 9.90 4.18 -11.49
N THR A 256 9.35 4.91 -12.46
CA THR A 256 9.14 6.37 -12.38
C THR A 256 7.75 6.74 -11.88
N LYS A 257 6.85 5.77 -11.72
CA LYS A 257 5.48 5.94 -11.27
C LYS A 257 5.00 4.70 -10.53
N GLY A 258 3.93 4.84 -9.78
CA GLY A 258 3.26 3.72 -9.14
C GLY A 258 3.08 3.93 -7.64
N TRP A 259 2.74 2.83 -6.96
CA TRP A 259 2.52 2.80 -5.53
C TRP A 259 2.97 1.47 -4.92
N ALA A 260 3.30 1.50 -3.64
CA ALA A 260 3.56 0.32 -2.81
C ALA A 260 2.51 0.25 -1.71
N SER A 261 1.93 -0.91 -1.46
CA SER A 261 0.87 -1.06 -0.47
C SER A 261 0.94 -2.36 0.32
N MET A 262 0.40 -2.31 1.53
CA MET A 262 0.09 -3.47 2.34
C MET A 262 -1.43 -3.64 2.35
N LEU A 263 -1.91 -4.74 1.78
CA LEU A 263 -3.33 -5.06 1.65
C LEU A 263 -3.81 -5.84 2.87
N GLU A 264 -5.00 -5.50 3.35
CA GLU A 264 -5.83 -6.30 4.24
C GLU A 264 -7.15 -6.65 3.53
N HIS A 265 -8.01 -7.44 4.15
CA HIS A 265 -9.29 -7.83 3.57
C HIS A 265 -10.10 -6.61 3.11
N TYR A 266 -10.40 -5.68 4.03
CA TYR A 266 -11.25 -4.50 3.77
C TYR A 266 -10.48 -3.18 3.76
N PHE A 267 -9.22 -3.20 4.20
CA PHE A 267 -8.40 -2.02 4.40
C PHE A 267 -7.10 -2.11 3.62
N ILE A 268 -6.45 -0.97 3.48
CA ILE A 268 -5.16 -0.86 2.80
C ILE A 268 -4.37 0.29 3.43
N SER A 269 -3.06 0.11 3.55
CA SER A 269 -2.14 1.24 3.64
C SER A 269 -1.25 1.27 2.40
N ALA A 270 -1.05 2.46 1.85
CA ALA A 270 -0.28 2.61 0.62
C ALA A 270 0.61 3.86 0.67
N ILE A 271 1.76 3.74 0.02
CA ILE A 271 2.69 4.81 -0.25
C ILE A 271 2.58 5.15 -1.73
N VAL A 272 2.34 6.41 -2.01
CA VAL A 272 2.24 6.95 -3.37
C VAL A 272 3.25 8.09 -3.48
N PRO A 273 4.43 7.86 -4.09
CA PRO A 273 5.40 8.93 -4.32
C PRO A 273 4.88 9.91 -5.37
N GLU A 274 5.47 11.10 -5.42
CA GLU A 274 5.26 12.03 -6.51
C GLU A 274 5.86 11.46 -7.81
N GLU A 275 5.10 11.49 -8.90
CA GLU A 275 5.54 10.94 -10.18
C GLU A 275 6.66 11.79 -10.82
N GLY A 276 7.45 11.15 -11.68
CA GLY A 276 8.48 11.80 -12.48
C GLY A 276 9.92 11.70 -11.95
N THR A 277 10.11 11.05 -10.80
CA THR A 277 11.43 10.66 -10.30
C THR A 277 11.56 9.15 -10.30
N ASN A 278 12.80 8.66 -10.40
CA ASN A 278 13.07 7.23 -10.33
C ASN A 278 13.03 6.74 -8.88
N PHE A 279 12.27 5.70 -8.63
CA PHE A 279 12.22 4.99 -7.36
C PHE A 279 12.47 3.51 -7.57
N ILE A 280 13.17 2.90 -6.63
CA ILE A 280 13.28 1.46 -6.51
C ILE A 280 12.17 1.03 -5.54
N PHE A 281 11.14 0.39 -6.07
CA PHE A 281 10.13 -0.29 -5.28
C PHE A 281 10.69 -1.61 -4.79
N GLN A 282 10.52 -1.91 -3.51
CA GLN A 282 11.08 -3.12 -2.93
C GLN A 282 10.23 -3.66 -1.78
N ALA A 283 10.29 -4.98 -1.63
CA ALA A 283 9.77 -5.67 -0.46
C ALA A 283 10.73 -6.78 -0.04
N ARG A 284 10.84 -6.99 1.26
CA ARG A 284 11.69 -8.03 1.82
C ARG A 284 11.26 -8.43 3.23
N LYS A 285 11.68 -9.61 3.65
CA LYS A 285 11.62 -10.07 5.03
C LYS A 285 12.85 -9.63 5.79
N SER A 286 12.67 -9.17 7.03
CA SER A 286 13.79 -8.93 7.93
C SER A 286 14.50 -10.24 8.27
N THR A 287 15.84 -10.21 8.33
CA THR A 287 16.65 -11.38 8.69
C THR A 287 16.62 -11.69 10.19
N LYS A 288 16.20 -10.72 11.02
CA LYS A 288 16.26 -10.80 12.50
C LYS A 288 14.89 -10.93 13.16
N SER A 289 13.83 -10.65 12.44
CA SER A 289 12.46 -10.64 12.98
C SER A 289 11.48 -11.09 11.92
N ASP A 290 10.27 -11.49 12.33
CA ASP A 290 9.19 -11.82 11.42
C ASP A 290 8.43 -10.56 10.96
N VAL A 291 9.19 -9.57 10.48
CA VAL A 291 8.70 -8.31 9.94
C VAL A 291 9.03 -8.23 8.46
N PHE A 292 8.05 -7.88 7.68
CA PHE A 292 8.16 -7.59 6.26
C PHE A 292 8.16 -6.08 6.06
N SER A 293 9.14 -5.59 5.31
CA SER A 293 9.26 -4.18 4.92
C SER A 293 8.92 -4.04 3.45
N ILE A 294 8.01 -3.14 3.14
CA ILE A 294 7.61 -2.81 1.78
C ILE A 294 7.68 -1.30 1.59
N GLY A 295 8.14 -0.84 0.44
CA GLY A 295 8.21 0.59 0.16
C GLY A 295 9.08 0.91 -1.03
N LEU A 296 9.69 2.09 -0.98
CA LEU A 296 10.48 2.64 -2.07
C LEU A 296 11.69 3.43 -1.55
N VAL A 297 12.72 3.46 -2.37
CA VAL A 297 13.92 4.28 -2.19
C VAL A 297 14.13 5.07 -3.46
N GLY A 298 14.29 6.39 -3.34
CA GLY A 298 14.60 7.25 -4.48
C GLY A 298 16.08 7.26 -4.83
N GLU A 299 16.40 7.99 -5.89
CA GLU A 299 17.79 8.16 -6.32
C GLU A 299 18.64 8.82 -5.22
N THR A 300 19.88 8.38 -5.19
CA THR A 300 20.88 8.99 -4.32
C THR A 300 21.25 10.38 -4.84
N ASN A 301 21.14 11.38 -3.99
CA ASN A 301 21.45 12.75 -4.31
C ASN A 301 22.56 13.31 -3.40
N SER A 302 23.49 14.02 -3.99
CA SER A 302 24.49 14.81 -3.27
C SER A 302 23.99 16.24 -3.06
N ILE A 303 23.93 16.67 -1.80
CA ILE A 303 23.43 18.00 -1.41
C ILE A 303 24.61 18.86 -1.00
N ALA A 304 24.91 19.90 -1.79
CA ALA A 304 25.92 20.89 -1.48
C ALA A 304 25.55 21.71 -0.20
N PRO A 305 26.53 22.37 0.43
CA PRO A 305 26.27 23.27 1.54
C PRO A 305 25.20 24.33 1.23
N ASN A 306 24.30 24.59 2.18
CA ASN A 306 23.16 25.51 2.06
C ASN A 306 22.15 25.16 0.93
N ARG A 307 22.10 23.90 0.51
CA ARG A 307 21.07 23.38 -0.39
C ARG A 307 20.11 22.46 0.33
N GLU A 308 18.89 22.41 -0.17
CA GLU A 308 17.80 21.57 0.34
C GLU A 308 17.44 20.51 -0.67
N ALA A 309 17.14 19.30 -0.19
CA ALA A 309 16.45 18.28 -0.96
C ALA A 309 15.09 18.00 -0.32
N SER A 310 14.11 17.67 -1.15
CA SER A 310 12.75 17.34 -0.70
C SER A 310 12.24 16.09 -1.39
N PHE A 311 11.38 15.37 -0.67
CA PHE A 311 10.69 14.18 -1.13
C PHE A 311 9.21 14.28 -0.76
N ASN A 312 8.34 14.21 -1.77
CA ASN A 312 6.90 14.32 -1.62
C ASN A 312 6.23 12.97 -1.83
N GLN A 313 5.26 12.67 -0.99
CA GLN A 313 4.46 11.46 -1.10
C GLN A 313 3.09 11.63 -0.45
N LYS A 314 2.16 10.73 -0.79
CA LYS A 314 0.93 10.53 -0.04
C LYS A 314 0.99 9.18 0.68
N VAL A 315 0.51 9.15 1.91
CA VAL A 315 0.35 7.92 2.68
C VAL A 315 -1.14 7.71 2.89
N TYR A 316 -1.69 6.70 2.24
CA TYR A 316 -3.07 6.30 2.39
C TYR A 316 -3.21 5.27 3.51
N PHE A 317 -4.25 5.37 4.31
CA PHE A 317 -4.60 4.41 5.35
C PHE A 317 -6.12 4.42 5.56
N GLY A 318 -6.79 3.46 5.00
CA GLY A 318 -8.25 3.48 5.04
C GLY A 318 -8.90 2.28 4.36
N PRO A 319 -10.22 2.37 4.15
CA PRO A 319 -11.00 1.31 3.52
C PRO A 319 -10.65 1.17 2.03
N LYS A 320 -10.80 -0.05 1.49
CA LYS A 320 -10.68 -0.31 0.05
C LYS A 320 -11.94 0.13 -0.71
N ILE A 321 -12.25 1.41 -0.64
CA ILE A 321 -13.37 2.03 -1.36
C ILE A 321 -12.83 2.74 -2.59
N LYS A 322 -13.25 2.32 -3.78
CA LYS A 322 -12.75 2.82 -5.06
C LYS A 322 -12.65 4.35 -5.12
N LYS A 323 -13.70 5.07 -4.72
CA LYS A 323 -13.75 6.54 -4.74
C LYS A 323 -12.70 7.17 -3.80
N GLU A 324 -12.47 6.57 -2.64
CA GLU A 324 -11.51 7.09 -1.66
C GLU A 324 -10.06 6.83 -2.11
N LEU A 325 -9.82 5.66 -2.68
CA LEU A 325 -8.51 5.29 -3.24
C LEU A 325 -8.12 6.22 -4.39
N GLN A 326 -9.06 6.52 -5.30
CA GLN A 326 -8.83 7.41 -6.44
C GLN A 326 -8.53 8.87 -6.04
N LYS A 327 -8.91 9.32 -4.84
CA LYS A 327 -8.49 10.63 -4.31
C LYS A 327 -6.99 10.69 -4.03
N ALA A 328 -6.41 9.58 -3.56
CA ALA A 328 -4.98 9.48 -3.29
C ALA A 328 -4.18 9.32 -4.59
N HIS A 329 -4.57 8.35 -5.44
CA HIS A 329 -3.96 8.10 -6.74
C HIS A 329 -4.98 7.46 -7.71
N PRO A 330 -5.05 7.87 -8.99
CA PRO A 330 -6.03 7.36 -9.95
C PRO A 330 -6.05 5.84 -10.10
N GLU A 331 -4.88 5.20 -10.05
CA GLU A 331 -4.70 3.75 -10.24
C GLU A 331 -4.61 2.96 -8.93
N LEU A 332 -4.77 3.61 -7.76
CA LEU A 332 -4.79 2.90 -6.47
C LEU A 332 -6.07 2.06 -6.30
N ASP A 333 -7.10 2.35 -7.07
CA ASP A 333 -8.34 1.56 -7.09
C ASP A 333 -8.15 0.13 -7.65
N LEU A 334 -7.04 -0.16 -8.33
CA LEU A 334 -6.64 -1.52 -8.72
C LEU A 334 -6.46 -2.45 -7.50
N ALA A 335 -6.18 -1.86 -6.32
CA ALA A 335 -6.14 -2.61 -5.05
C ALA A 335 -7.51 -3.19 -4.63
N VAL A 336 -8.62 -2.72 -5.24
CA VAL A 336 -9.94 -3.35 -5.12
C VAL A 336 -10.00 -4.51 -6.09
N ASP A 337 -9.44 -5.62 -5.67
CA ASP A 337 -9.31 -6.81 -6.49
C ASP A 337 -10.57 -7.68 -6.42
N TYR A 338 -11.24 -7.85 -7.55
CA TYR A 338 -12.38 -8.75 -7.70
C TYR A 338 -11.95 -10.19 -8.07
N GLY A 339 -10.65 -10.47 -8.08
CA GLY A 339 -10.09 -11.75 -8.49
C GLY A 339 -10.33 -12.06 -9.98
N TRP A 340 -10.23 -13.34 -10.35
CA TRP A 340 -10.39 -13.78 -11.74
C TRP A 340 -11.82 -13.61 -12.30
N LEU A 341 -12.82 -13.48 -11.43
CA LEU A 341 -14.23 -13.23 -11.78
C LEU A 341 -14.60 -11.74 -11.86
N TRP A 342 -13.62 -10.83 -11.99
CA TRP A 342 -13.83 -9.38 -12.01
C TRP A 342 -14.91 -8.96 -13.03
N TRP A 343 -15.01 -9.66 -14.15
CA TRP A 343 -15.97 -9.39 -15.23
C TRP A 343 -17.42 -9.70 -14.85
N ILE A 344 -17.66 -10.54 -13.81
CA ILE A 344 -18.98 -10.74 -13.19
C ILE A 344 -19.12 -9.86 -11.95
N GLY A 345 -18.10 -9.83 -11.10
CA GLY A 345 -18.13 -9.13 -9.81
C GLY A 345 -18.39 -7.63 -9.96
N GLN A 346 -17.71 -6.99 -10.91
CA GLN A 346 -17.85 -5.55 -11.11
C GLN A 346 -19.24 -5.13 -11.64
N PRO A 347 -19.86 -5.77 -12.65
CA PRO A 347 -21.25 -5.50 -13.03
C PRO A 347 -22.25 -5.79 -11.92
N MET A 348 -22.06 -6.86 -11.14
CA MET A 348 -22.93 -7.19 -10.01
C MET A 348 -22.87 -6.13 -8.92
N TYR A 349 -21.66 -5.68 -8.56
CA TYR A 349 -21.47 -4.59 -7.61
C TYR A 349 -22.11 -3.27 -8.12
N SER A 350 -21.95 -2.97 -9.41
CA SER A 350 -22.54 -1.78 -10.02
C SER A 350 -24.07 -1.82 -9.97
N ALA A 351 -24.68 -2.98 -10.29
CA ALA A 351 -26.13 -3.17 -10.18
C ALA A 351 -26.60 -3.04 -8.72
N MET A 352 -25.86 -3.63 -7.78
CA MET A 352 -26.18 -3.54 -6.36
C MET A 352 -26.10 -2.11 -5.84
N SER A 353 -25.07 -1.35 -6.25
CA SER A 353 -24.93 0.07 -5.92
C SER A 353 -26.04 0.93 -6.52
N PHE A 354 -26.46 0.64 -7.75
CA PHE A 354 -27.59 1.29 -8.38
C PHE A 354 -28.87 1.11 -7.57
N PHE A 355 -29.21 -0.13 -7.19
CA PHE A 355 -30.39 -0.39 -6.37
C PHE A 355 -30.27 0.17 -4.96
N HIS A 356 -29.05 0.22 -4.40
CA HIS A 356 -28.82 0.86 -3.11
C HIS A 356 -29.12 2.37 -3.17
N ASN A 357 -28.73 3.05 -4.22
CA ASN A 357 -29.04 4.47 -4.41
C ASN A 357 -30.54 4.75 -4.52
N LEU A 358 -31.34 3.77 -4.99
CA LEU A 358 -32.80 3.87 -5.08
C LEU A 358 -33.49 3.56 -3.75
N THR A 359 -33.02 2.55 -3.03
CA THR A 359 -33.70 1.99 -1.85
C THR A 359 -33.13 2.49 -0.53
N GLY A 360 -31.90 3.02 -0.53
CA GLY A 360 -31.17 3.37 0.68
C GLY A 360 -30.80 2.19 1.57
N ASN A 361 -31.01 0.94 1.11
CA ASN A 361 -30.83 -0.27 1.92
C ASN A 361 -30.15 -1.39 1.13
N TRP A 362 -29.03 -1.87 1.64
CA TRP A 362 -28.26 -2.95 1.01
C TRP A 362 -29.01 -4.29 0.93
N GLY A 363 -29.83 -4.61 1.94
CA GLY A 363 -30.64 -5.83 1.96
C GLY A 363 -31.62 -5.88 0.80
N TRP A 364 -32.38 -4.81 0.58
CA TRP A 364 -33.27 -4.70 -0.57
C TRP A 364 -32.52 -4.71 -1.91
N SER A 365 -31.34 -4.11 -1.95
CA SER A 365 -30.49 -4.12 -3.16
C SER A 365 -30.08 -5.55 -3.56
N ILE A 366 -29.72 -6.39 -2.59
CA ILE A 366 -29.39 -7.81 -2.82
C ILE A 366 -30.60 -8.55 -3.38
N VAL A 367 -31.78 -8.36 -2.81
CA VAL A 367 -33.02 -8.99 -3.28
C VAL A 367 -33.32 -8.58 -4.73
N LEU A 368 -33.24 -7.28 -5.04
CA LEU A 368 -33.52 -6.75 -6.39
C LEU A 368 -32.51 -7.25 -7.43
N VAL A 369 -31.22 -7.28 -7.10
CA VAL A 369 -30.18 -7.86 -7.98
C VAL A 369 -30.44 -9.34 -8.21
N THR A 370 -30.84 -10.08 -7.19
CA THR A 370 -31.17 -11.52 -7.33
C THR A 370 -32.37 -11.73 -8.27
N ILE A 371 -33.40 -10.90 -8.14
CA ILE A 371 -34.55 -10.93 -9.05
C ILE A 371 -34.11 -10.58 -10.48
N LEU A 372 -33.32 -9.54 -10.65
CA LEU A 372 -32.79 -9.13 -11.97
C LEU A 372 -32.04 -10.29 -12.65
N ILE A 373 -31.12 -10.93 -11.93
CA ILE A 373 -30.33 -12.06 -12.45
C ILE A 373 -31.25 -13.23 -12.81
N LYS A 374 -32.22 -13.58 -11.96
CA LYS A 374 -33.19 -14.64 -12.23
C LYS A 374 -34.03 -14.36 -13.49
N VAL A 375 -34.49 -13.13 -13.66
CA VAL A 375 -35.25 -12.71 -14.85
C VAL A 375 -34.37 -12.79 -16.10
N LEU A 376 -33.11 -12.36 -16.01
CA LEU A 376 -32.15 -12.39 -17.12
C LEU A 376 -31.80 -13.82 -17.53
N LEU A 377 -31.69 -14.73 -16.56
CA LEU A 377 -31.38 -16.15 -16.80
C LEU A 377 -32.63 -16.99 -17.06
N TRP A 378 -33.84 -16.45 -16.90
CA TRP A 378 -35.12 -17.15 -17.11
C TRP A 378 -35.22 -17.85 -18.48
N PRO A 379 -34.92 -17.19 -19.63
CA PRO A 379 -35.03 -17.83 -20.93
C PRO A 379 -34.08 -19.03 -21.06
N LEU A 380 -32.89 -18.94 -20.48
CA LEU A 380 -31.90 -20.04 -20.47
C LEU A 380 -32.41 -21.23 -19.65
N SER A 381 -32.99 -20.95 -18.49
CA SER A 381 -33.58 -21.93 -17.60
C SER A 381 -34.79 -22.64 -18.25
N MET A 382 -35.68 -21.89 -18.93
CA MET A 382 -36.83 -22.44 -19.65
C MET A 382 -36.42 -23.40 -20.76
N VAL A 383 -35.34 -23.11 -21.48
CA VAL A 383 -34.81 -23.98 -22.53
C VAL A 383 -34.26 -25.27 -21.94
N SER A 384 -33.57 -25.22 -20.83
CA SER A 384 -33.04 -26.41 -20.13
C SER A 384 -34.15 -27.32 -19.63
N TYR A 385 -35.20 -26.76 -19.02
CA TYR A 385 -36.36 -27.55 -18.57
C TYR A 385 -37.17 -28.18 -19.71
N ARG A 386 -37.20 -27.55 -20.89
CA ARG A 386 -37.96 -28.07 -22.03
C ARG A 386 -37.25 -29.21 -22.76
N ASN A 387 -35.96 -29.36 -22.53
CA ASN A 387 -35.12 -30.40 -23.14
C ASN A 387 -34.88 -31.62 -22.21
N MET A 388 -35.39 -31.57 -20.97
CA MET A 388 -35.52 -32.71 -20.06
C MET A 388 -36.85 -33.42 -20.28
#